data_16d1cf7598339c1f46aaac886274a5c7
#
_entry.id   16d1cf7598339c1f46aaac886274a5c7
#
_cell.length_a   1.000
_cell.length_b   1.000
_cell.length_c   1.000
_cell.angle_alpha   90.00
_cell.angle_beta   90.00
_cell.angle_gamma   90.00
#
_symmetry.space_group_name_H-M   'P 1'
#
loop_
_entity.id
_entity.type
_entity.pdbx_description
1 polymer ?
#
loop_
_entity_poly.entity_id
_entity_poly.type
_entity_poly.pdbx_seq_one_letter_code
_entity_poly.pdbx_strand_id
1 'polypeptide(L)'
;MIAASDKTPLTIGTGNKETHPLLLSLANIHAGVRMKSTSNSFALAAYLPIPKFHNVSPAVQAVLSAHVYHFAVSIVMKNLVAANEEGKVMSDPEGNLRMIHTPLVSWIADYPEQLLIACISSKNSLSGV
;
A
#
# COMPACT_ATOMS: atom_id res chain seq x y z
N MET A 1 -3.15 9.57 -6.87
CA MET A 1 -2.45 8.25 -6.86
C MET A 1 -3.40 7.17 -6.38
N ILE A 2 -3.21 5.93 -6.82
CA ILE A 2 -3.85 4.73 -6.26
C ILE A 2 -2.74 3.86 -5.70
N ALA A 3 -2.87 3.39 -4.47
CA ALA A 3 -2.02 2.35 -3.89
C ALA A 3 -2.71 0.98 -4.01
N ALA A 4 -1.92 -0.07 -4.15
CA ALA A 4 -2.40 -1.45 -4.10
C ALA A 4 -1.39 -2.31 -3.35
N SER A 5 -1.84 -3.12 -2.42
CA SER A 5 -0.99 -4.06 -1.69
C SER A 5 -1.71 -5.39 -1.51
N ASP A 6 -0.95 -6.46 -1.55
CA ASP A 6 -1.46 -7.82 -1.36
C ASP A 6 -0.35 -8.72 -0.84
N LYS A 7 -0.63 -9.39 0.27
CA LYS A 7 0.30 -10.34 0.87
C LYS A 7 0.21 -11.68 0.15
N THR A 8 1.21 -11.99 -0.65
CA THR A 8 1.22 -13.16 -1.53
C THR A 8 2.24 -14.20 -1.07
N PRO A 9 1.87 -15.49 -0.95
CA PRO A 9 2.83 -16.55 -0.70
C PRO A 9 3.73 -16.78 -1.92
N LEU A 10 5.06 -16.85 -1.69
CA LEU A 10 6.06 -17.11 -2.74
C LEU A 10 6.33 -18.59 -2.95
N THR A 11 6.08 -19.43 -1.93
CA THR A 11 6.37 -20.85 -1.99
C THR A 11 5.16 -21.67 -1.58
N ILE A 12 4.87 -22.71 -2.39
CA ILE A 12 3.86 -23.71 -2.08
C ILE A 12 4.57 -24.96 -1.55
N GLY A 13 4.33 -25.31 -0.30
CA GLY A 13 4.78 -26.58 0.30
C GLY A 13 6.13 -26.57 1.02
N THR A 14 7.03 -25.65 0.78
CA THR A 14 8.31 -25.56 1.50
C THR A 14 8.67 -24.11 1.83
N GLY A 15 8.84 -23.84 3.14
CA GLY A 15 9.48 -22.62 3.62
C GLY A 15 8.55 -21.43 3.92
N ASN A 16 7.24 -21.50 3.66
CA ASN A 16 6.25 -20.44 3.99
C ASN A 16 6.81 -19.01 3.78
N LYS A 17 7.46 -18.79 2.64
CA LYS A 17 7.94 -17.44 2.28
C LYS A 17 6.81 -16.64 1.67
N GLU A 18 6.63 -15.45 2.18
CA GLU A 18 5.60 -14.51 1.72
C GLU A 18 6.28 -13.21 1.29
N THR A 19 5.64 -12.51 0.38
CA THR A 19 6.01 -11.15 -0.01
C THR A 19 4.80 -10.24 0.15
N HIS A 20 5.05 -8.96 0.41
CA HIS A 20 4.01 -7.95 0.58
C HIS A 20 4.35 -6.73 -0.27
N PRO A 21 4.15 -6.80 -1.61
CA PRO A 21 4.43 -5.69 -2.49
C PRO A 21 3.44 -4.56 -2.26
N LEU A 22 3.95 -3.33 -2.29
CA LEU A 22 3.18 -2.11 -2.38
C LEU A 22 3.38 -1.52 -3.77
N LEU A 23 2.30 -1.43 -4.51
CA LEU A 23 2.25 -0.92 -5.87
C LEU A 23 1.58 0.45 -5.89
N LEU A 24 2.03 1.32 -6.78
CA LEU A 24 1.42 2.63 -7.02
C LEU A 24 0.99 2.76 -8.48
N SER A 25 -0.14 3.43 -8.69
CA SER A 25 -0.67 3.75 -10.00
C SER A 25 -1.24 5.17 -10.04
N LEU A 26 -1.45 5.68 -11.25
CA LEU A 26 -2.08 6.96 -11.48
C LEU A 26 -3.60 6.80 -11.66
N ALA A 27 -4.38 7.56 -10.89
CA ALA A 27 -5.84 7.51 -10.94
C ALA A 27 -6.41 8.02 -12.27
N ASN A 28 -5.70 8.92 -12.96
CA ASN A 28 -6.07 9.49 -14.25
C ASN A 28 -5.83 8.55 -15.45
N ILE A 29 -5.18 7.41 -15.27
CA ILE A 29 -5.12 6.37 -16.30
C ILE A 29 -6.50 5.73 -16.39
N HIS A 30 -7.06 5.66 -17.61
CA HIS A 30 -8.36 5.04 -17.85
C HIS A 30 -8.38 3.59 -17.33
N ALA A 31 -9.45 3.21 -16.61
CA ALA A 31 -9.52 1.91 -15.93
C ALA A 31 -9.30 0.71 -16.88
N GLY A 32 -9.88 0.75 -18.08
CA GLY A 32 -9.72 -0.30 -19.08
C GLY A 32 -8.27 -0.46 -19.60
N VAL A 33 -7.42 0.56 -19.47
CA VAL A 33 -5.98 0.49 -19.75
C VAL A 33 -5.25 0.02 -18.50
N ARG A 34 -5.52 0.64 -17.34
CA ARG A 34 -4.85 0.34 -16.08
C ARG A 34 -4.96 -1.13 -15.66
N MET A 35 -6.09 -1.78 -15.94
CA MET A 35 -6.33 -3.18 -15.59
C MET A 35 -5.69 -4.20 -16.56
N LYS A 36 -5.12 -3.75 -17.67
CA LYS A 36 -4.39 -4.64 -18.57
C LYS A 36 -2.98 -4.91 -18.04
N SER A 37 -2.60 -6.17 -17.89
CA SER A 37 -1.26 -6.57 -17.43
C SER A 37 -0.13 -6.02 -18.31
N THR A 38 -0.40 -5.85 -19.60
CA THR A 38 0.56 -5.32 -20.59
C THR A 38 0.77 -3.81 -20.51
N SER A 39 -0.08 -3.09 -19.75
CA SER A 39 0.01 -1.62 -19.66
C SER A 39 1.11 -1.13 -18.71
N ASN A 40 1.63 -2.02 -17.83
CA ASN A 40 2.59 -1.67 -16.79
C ASN A 40 2.16 -0.44 -15.95
N SER A 41 0.86 -0.28 -15.76
CA SER A 41 0.28 0.91 -15.11
C SER A 41 0.46 0.93 -13.60
N PHE A 42 0.94 -0.16 -13.00
CA PHE A 42 1.31 -0.25 -11.60
C PHE A 42 2.82 -0.38 -11.48
N ALA A 43 3.43 0.49 -10.70
CA ALA A 43 4.85 0.47 -10.40
C ALA A 43 5.06 -0.07 -8.98
N LEU A 44 6.04 -0.95 -8.81
CA LEU A 44 6.45 -1.43 -7.49
C LEU A 44 7.13 -0.28 -6.74
N ALA A 45 6.53 0.15 -5.63
CA ALA A 45 7.08 1.19 -4.77
C ALA A 45 7.99 0.59 -3.68
N ALA A 46 7.57 -0.51 -3.06
CA ALA A 46 8.31 -1.16 -1.99
C ALA A 46 7.82 -2.59 -1.75
N TYR A 47 8.61 -3.36 -1.00
CA TYR A 47 8.14 -4.54 -0.29
C TYR A 47 7.93 -4.18 1.18
N LEU A 48 6.70 -4.32 1.67
CA LEU A 48 6.38 -4.08 3.07
C LEU A 48 6.92 -5.22 3.94
N PRO A 49 7.41 -4.93 5.15
CA PRO A 49 7.95 -5.95 6.03
C PRO A 49 6.86 -6.90 6.55
N ILE A 50 7.21 -8.18 6.66
CA ILE A 50 6.39 -9.21 7.29
C ILE A 50 7.13 -9.69 8.55
N PRO A 51 6.94 -8.98 9.68
CA PRO A 51 7.68 -9.29 10.91
C PRO A 51 7.22 -10.62 11.51
N LYS A 52 8.18 -11.35 12.08
CA LYS A 52 7.92 -12.56 12.88
C LYS A 52 8.46 -12.31 14.27
N PHE A 53 7.58 -12.33 15.27
CA PHE A 53 7.94 -12.15 16.67
C PHE A 53 7.94 -13.50 17.37
N HIS A 54 8.98 -13.76 18.17
CA HIS A 54 9.09 -14.95 18.97
C HIS A 54 8.88 -14.61 20.44
N ASN A 55 8.31 -15.54 21.19
CA ASN A 55 8.13 -15.43 22.66
C ASN A 55 7.23 -14.24 23.11
N VAL A 56 6.28 -13.83 22.26
CA VAL A 56 5.27 -12.81 22.59
C VAL A 56 3.86 -13.36 22.42
N SER A 57 2.91 -12.87 23.21
CA SER A 57 1.51 -13.30 23.08
C SER A 57 0.92 -12.89 21.71
N PRO A 58 -0.08 -13.63 21.17
CA PRO A 58 -0.69 -13.29 19.89
C PRO A 58 -1.26 -11.88 19.81
N ALA A 59 -1.81 -11.37 20.93
CA ALA A 59 -2.35 -10.02 21.00
C ALA A 59 -1.25 -8.95 20.85
N VAL A 60 -0.12 -9.14 21.53
CA VAL A 60 1.05 -8.25 21.43
C VAL A 60 1.66 -8.33 20.03
N GLN A 61 1.76 -9.54 19.47
CA GLN A 61 2.26 -9.74 18.10
C GLN A 61 1.42 -8.98 17.07
N ALA A 62 0.09 -9.01 17.21
CA ALA A 62 -0.80 -8.28 16.29
C ALA A 62 -0.55 -6.76 16.34
N VAL A 63 -0.43 -6.20 17.56
CA VAL A 63 -0.15 -4.76 17.75
C VAL A 63 1.21 -4.38 17.17
N LEU A 64 2.25 -5.14 17.48
CA LEU A 64 3.60 -4.89 16.95
C LEU A 64 3.65 -4.98 15.43
N SER A 65 2.97 -5.97 14.83
CA SER A 65 2.89 -6.11 13.38
C SER A 65 2.19 -4.91 12.74
N ALA A 66 1.10 -4.41 13.34
CA ALA A 66 0.40 -3.22 12.88
C ALA A 66 1.31 -1.98 12.95
N HIS A 67 2.04 -1.79 14.05
CA HIS A 67 2.98 -0.67 14.18
C HIS A 67 4.09 -0.73 13.11
N VAL A 68 4.69 -1.89 12.89
CA VAL A 68 5.73 -2.06 11.85
C VAL A 68 5.15 -1.78 10.46
N TYR A 69 3.94 -2.24 10.17
CA TYR A 69 3.26 -1.98 8.91
C TYR A 69 3.06 -0.47 8.68
N HIS A 70 2.43 0.23 9.62
CA HIS A 70 2.17 1.67 9.50
C HIS A 70 3.46 2.49 9.43
N PHE A 71 4.48 2.11 10.19
CA PHE A 71 5.79 2.75 10.12
C PHE A 71 6.43 2.59 8.74
N ALA A 72 6.41 1.38 8.18
CA ALA A 72 6.93 1.12 6.83
C ALA A 72 6.18 1.92 5.76
N VAL A 73 4.84 1.93 5.82
CA VAL A 73 3.99 2.74 4.93
C VAL A 73 4.33 4.23 5.04
N SER A 74 4.51 4.75 6.25
CA SER A 74 4.84 6.16 6.46
C SER A 74 6.16 6.55 5.80
N ILE A 75 7.17 5.67 5.84
CA ILE A 75 8.46 5.89 5.17
C ILE A 75 8.27 5.93 3.64
N VAL A 76 7.56 4.95 3.08
CA VAL A 76 7.36 4.85 1.62
C VAL A 76 6.54 6.03 1.10
N MET A 77 5.50 6.44 1.83
CA MET A 77 4.60 7.51 1.42
C MET A 77 5.13 8.93 1.68
N LYS A 78 6.22 9.08 2.43
CA LYS A 78 6.75 10.39 2.84
C LYS A 78 6.91 11.37 1.68
N ASN A 79 7.52 10.92 0.58
CA ASN A 79 7.76 11.78 -0.58
C ASN A 79 6.47 12.11 -1.34
N LEU A 80 5.48 11.21 -1.34
CA LEU A 80 4.17 11.45 -1.95
C LEU A 80 3.35 12.46 -1.13
N VAL A 81 3.42 12.38 0.19
CA VAL A 81 2.79 13.37 1.08
C VAL A 81 3.38 14.74 0.84
N ALA A 82 4.70 14.89 0.85
CA ALA A 82 5.37 16.16 0.56
C ALA A 82 5.01 16.70 -0.84
N ALA A 83 5.00 15.84 -1.87
CA ALA A 83 4.62 16.23 -3.21
C ALA A 83 3.11 16.58 -3.34
N ASN A 84 2.26 16.05 -2.46
CA ASN A 84 0.86 16.44 -2.41
C ASN A 84 0.65 17.81 -1.73
N GLU A 85 1.37 18.08 -0.67
CA GLU A 85 1.25 19.33 0.11
C GLU A 85 1.90 20.51 -0.60
N GLU A 86 3.15 20.36 -1.00
CA GLU A 86 3.98 21.42 -1.58
C GLU A 86 3.88 21.50 -3.11
N GLY A 87 3.43 20.41 -3.75
CA GLY A 87 3.52 20.22 -5.18
C GLY A 87 4.93 19.88 -5.65
N LYS A 88 5.03 19.34 -6.86
CA LYS A 88 6.30 19.03 -7.52
C LYS A 88 6.27 19.50 -8.96
N VAL A 89 7.28 20.28 -9.37
CA VAL A 89 7.42 20.66 -10.77
C VAL A 89 7.99 19.48 -11.55
N MET A 90 7.27 19.06 -12.59
CA MET A 90 7.66 17.98 -13.48
C MET A 90 7.37 18.38 -14.93
N SER A 91 8.12 17.84 -15.88
CA SER A 91 7.83 18.00 -17.29
C SER A 91 6.77 16.98 -17.75
N ASP A 92 5.84 17.43 -18.60
CA ASP A 92 4.96 16.55 -19.33
C ASP A 92 5.67 15.93 -20.56
N PRO A 93 5.04 14.97 -21.27
CA PRO A 93 5.64 14.37 -22.47
C PRO A 93 5.96 15.35 -23.60
N GLU A 94 5.35 16.53 -23.59
CA GLU A 94 5.56 17.61 -24.57
C GLU A 94 6.66 18.58 -24.15
N GLY A 95 7.24 18.36 -22.93
CA GLY A 95 8.31 19.20 -22.40
C GLY A 95 7.84 20.41 -21.61
N ASN A 96 6.53 20.63 -21.43
CA ASN A 96 6.02 21.74 -20.61
C ASN A 96 6.19 21.43 -19.12
N LEU A 97 6.60 22.43 -18.34
CA LEU A 97 6.69 22.32 -16.89
C LEU A 97 5.31 22.49 -16.25
N ARG A 98 4.93 21.55 -15.39
CA ARG A 98 3.67 21.56 -14.65
C ARG A 98 3.90 21.35 -13.16
N MET A 99 3.11 22.04 -12.35
CA MET A 99 3.02 21.75 -10.91
C MET A 99 2.09 20.57 -10.73
N ILE A 100 2.58 19.50 -10.12
CA ILE A 100 1.84 18.25 -9.89
C ILE A 100 1.66 18.04 -8.39
N HIS A 101 0.44 17.70 -7.99
CA HIS A 101 0.08 17.22 -6.67
C HIS A 101 -0.28 15.74 -6.73
N THR A 102 0.10 14.97 -5.72
CA THR A 102 -0.04 13.50 -5.71
C THR A 102 -0.99 12.99 -4.60
N PRO A 103 -2.26 13.44 -4.55
CA PRO A 103 -3.18 12.94 -3.53
C PRO A 103 -3.38 11.43 -3.67
N LEU A 104 -3.37 10.72 -2.55
CA LEU A 104 -3.76 9.31 -2.50
C LEU A 104 -5.29 9.24 -2.46
N VAL A 105 -5.90 8.76 -3.53
CA VAL A 105 -7.37 8.74 -3.68
C VAL A 105 -8.00 7.40 -3.37
N SER A 106 -7.22 6.31 -3.40
CA SER A 106 -7.71 4.96 -3.12
C SER A 106 -6.57 4.05 -2.72
N TRP A 107 -6.89 3.04 -1.90
CA TRP A 107 -6.01 1.93 -1.58
C TRP A 107 -6.76 0.61 -1.82
N ILE A 108 -6.20 -0.23 -2.66
CA ILE A 108 -6.72 -1.55 -3.01
C ILE A 108 -5.97 -2.59 -2.18
N ALA A 109 -6.69 -3.31 -1.33
CA ALA A 109 -6.16 -4.36 -0.49
C ALA A 109 -7.25 -5.38 -0.16
N ASP A 110 -6.88 -6.53 0.38
CA ASP A 110 -7.84 -7.48 0.93
C ASP A 110 -8.54 -6.92 2.19
N TYR A 111 -9.65 -7.54 2.59
CA TYR A 111 -10.46 -7.03 3.70
C TYR A 111 -9.69 -6.91 5.04
N PRO A 112 -8.89 -7.91 5.48
CA PRO A 112 -8.08 -7.77 6.68
C PRO A 112 -7.08 -6.61 6.62
N GLU A 113 -6.46 -6.40 5.48
CA GLU A 113 -5.52 -5.29 5.29
C GLU A 113 -6.21 -3.93 5.22
N GLN A 114 -7.41 -3.86 4.64
CA GLN A 114 -8.24 -2.65 4.66
C GLN A 114 -8.55 -2.21 6.09
N LEU A 115 -8.89 -3.16 6.99
CA LEU A 115 -9.10 -2.86 8.41
C LEU A 115 -7.81 -2.35 9.07
N LEU A 116 -6.68 -2.95 8.74
CA LEU A 116 -5.37 -2.53 9.24
C LEU A 116 -5.04 -1.10 8.79
N ILE A 117 -5.20 -0.80 7.50
CA ILE A 117 -4.97 0.54 6.92
C ILE A 117 -5.87 1.58 7.60
N ALA A 118 -7.13 1.25 7.82
CA ALA A 118 -8.11 2.13 8.45
C ALA A 118 -7.97 2.22 9.99
N CYS A 119 -7.03 1.49 10.58
CA CYS A 119 -6.86 1.40 12.04
C CYS A 119 -8.12 0.90 12.77
N ILE A 120 -8.91 0.04 12.13
CA ILE A 120 -10.15 -0.52 12.69
C ILE A 120 -9.87 -1.91 13.26
N SER A 121 -10.27 -2.15 14.51
CA SER A 121 -10.18 -3.48 15.12
C SER A 121 -11.19 -4.44 14.46
N SER A 122 -10.72 -5.62 14.05
CA SER A 122 -11.58 -6.68 13.51
C SER A 122 -12.66 -7.17 14.50
N LYS A 123 -12.45 -6.95 15.81
CA LYS A 123 -13.43 -7.28 16.86
C LYS A 123 -14.59 -6.29 16.94
N ASN A 124 -14.48 -5.10 16.37
CA ASN A 124 -15.52 -4.09 16.34
C ASN A 124 -16.34 -4.12 15.03
N SER A 125 -16.11 -5.10 14.18
CA SER A 125 -16.90 -5.34 12.98
C SER A 125 -18.25 -5.94 13.37
N LEU A 126 -19.27 -5.06 13.51
CA LEU A 126 -20.69 -5.38 13.34
C LEU A 126 -21.31 -6.51 14.23
N SER A 127 -20.94 -6.63 15.48
CA SER A 127 -21.78 -7.31 16.46
C SER A 127 -22.53 -6.30 17.35
N GLY A 128 -23.37 -5.51 16.73
CA GLY A 128 -24.10 -4.47 17.46
C GLY A 128 -25.02 -3.63 16.60
N VAL A 129 -25.93 -4.28 15.88
CA VAL A 129 -27.29 -3.78 15.59
C VAL A 129 -28.21 -4.97 15.56
#